data_4625ce288f6c9f8361d6d20576dddd6e
#
_entry.id   4625ce288f6c9f8361d6d20576dddd6e
#
_cell.length_a   1.000
_cell.length_b   1.000
_cell.length_c   1.000
_cell.angle_alpha   90.00
_cell.angle_beta   90.00
_cell.angle_gamma   90.00
#
_symmetry.space_group_name_H-M   'P 1'
#
loop_
_entity.id
_entity.type
_entity.pdbx_description
1 polymer ?
#
loop_
_entity_poly.entity_id
_entity_poly.type
_entity_poly.pdbx_seq_one_letter_code
_entity_poly.pdbx_strand_id
1 'polypeptide(L)'
;MYDCLRANKSMMGWGVEARVPFLDRLFLEYAMNLDPEVKMCPGDKIEKNCLRSAFDTPENPFLPDEILWRQKEQFSDGVGYSWIGKYPELIQKSKFGSHKYL
;
A
#
# COMPACT_ATOMS: atom_id res chain seq x y z
N MET A 1 -4.99 -10.32 9.00
CA MET A 1 -6.07 -11.32 8.88
C MET A 1 -7.03 -10.97 7.74
N TYR A 2 -7.65 -9.78 7.73
CA TYR A 2 -8.68 -9.43 6.75
C TYR A 2 -8.17 -9.29 5.32
N ASP A 3 -6.99 -8.72 5.10
CA ASP A 3 -6.46 -8.46 3.75
C ASP A 3 -6.07 -9.76 3.03
N CYS A 4 -5.39 -10.68 3.71
CA CYS A 4 -5.06 -11.98 3.15
C CYS A 4 -6.32 -12.80 2.85
N LEU A 5 -7.33 -12.72 3.73
CA LEU A 5 -8.58 -13.43 3.53
C LEU A 5 -9.38 -12.89 2.32
N ARG A 6 -9.43 -11.56 2.16
CA ARG A 6 -10.06 -10.93 0.99
C ARG A 6 -9.37 -11.32 -0.30
N ALA A 7 -8.04 -11.18 -0.33
CA ALA A 7 -7.24 -11.55 -1.50
C ALA A 7 -7.47 -13.02 -1.87
N ASN A 8 -7.37 -13.91 -0.90
CA ASN A 8 -7.56 -15.34 -1.14
C ASN A 8 -8.96 -15.64 -1.70
N LYS A 9 -10.03 -15.18 -1.05
CA LYS A 9 -11.40 -15.46 -1.46
C LYS A 9 -11.73 -14.88 -2.84
N SER A 10 -11.30 -13.65 -3.12
CA SER A 10 -11.59 -13.01 -4.40
C SER A 10 -10.87 -13.70 -5.57
N MET A 11 -9.62 -14.10 -5.38
CA MET A 11 -8.84 -14.74 -6.42
C MET A 11 -9.22 -16.21 -6.61
N MET A 12 -9.40 -16.95 -5.51
CA MET A 12 -9.78 -18.37 -5.57
C MET A 12 -11.17 -18.58 -6.18
N GLY A 13 -12.08 -17.64 -6.03
CA GLY A 13 -13.38 -17.67 -6.72
C GLY A 13 -13.27 -17.71 -8.24
N TRP A 14 -12.16 -17.28 -8.79
CA TRP A 14 -11.84 -17.28 -10.22
C TRP A 14 -10.77 -18.30 -10.62
N GLY A 15 -10.41 -19.21 -9.72
CA GLY A 15 -9.38 -20.22 -9.96
C GLY A 15 -7.95 -19.66 -10.05
N VAL A 16 -7.71 -18.45 -9.51
CA VAL A 16 -6.40 -17.79 -9.51
C VAL A 16 -5.74 -17.98 -8.15
N GLU A 17 -4.52 -18.51 -8.13
CA GLU A 17 -3.74 -18.67 -6.91
C GLU A 17 -2.91 -17.42 -6.61
N ALA A 18 -3.05 -16.88 -5.40
CA ALA A 18 -2.25 -15.76 -4.93
C ALA A 18 -0.88 -16.22 -4.44
N ARG A 19 0.18 -15.51 -4.84
CA ARG A 19 1.51 -15.64 -4.28
C ARG A 19 1.84 -14.39 -3.47
N VAL A 20 2.33 -14.58 -2.25
CA VAL A 20 2.59 -13.52 -1.27
C VAL A 20 4.05 -13.59 -0.78
N PRO A 21 5.02 -13.09 -1.57
CA PRO A 21 6.45 -13.24 -1.27
C PRO A 21 6.86 -12.72 0.10
N PHE A 22 6.20 -11.68 0.60
CA PHE A 22 6.46 -11.14 1.94
C PHE A 22 6.00 -12.03 3.10
N LEU A 23 5.23 -13.07 2.82
CA LEU A 23 4.83 -14.09 3.79
C LEU A 23 5.65 -15.38 3.65
N ASP A 24 6.65 -15.39 2.78
CA ASP A 24 7.61 -16.48 2.71
C ASP A 24 8.33 -16.63 4.04
N ARG A 25 8.51 -17.89 4.49
CA ARG A 25 9.08 -18.18 5.80
C ARG A 25 10.50 -17.65 5.94
N LEU A 26 11.34 -17.87 4.94
CA LEU A 26 12.75 -17.44 5.00
C LEU A 26 12.85 -15.92 4.99
N PHE A 27 11.99 -15.27 4.19
CA PHE A 27 11.91 -13.82 4.17
C PHE A 27 11.45 -13.25 5.52
N LEU A 28 10.44 -13.86 6.14
CA LEU A 28 9.95 -13.43 7.47
C LEU A 28 11.03 -13.61 8.53
N GLU A 29 11.68 -14.77 8.59
CA GLU A 29 12.75 -15.04 9.53
C GLU A 29 13.89 -14.02 9.36
N TYR A 30 14.31 -13.74 8.14
CA TYR A 30 15.32 -12.73 7.85
C TYR A 30 14.88 -11.33 8.29
N ALA A 31 13.69 -10.89 7.88
CA ALA A 31 13.17 -9.56 8.18
C ALA A 31 12.95 -9.33 9.68
N MET A 32 12.54 -10.36 10.41
CA MET A 32 12.35 -10.28 11.87
C MET A 32 13.67 -10.24 12.64
N ASN A 33 14.71 -10.85 12.12
CA ASN A 33 16.06 -10.85 12.72
C ASN A 33 16.87 -9.58 12.40
N LEU A 34 16.44 -8.75 11.45
CA LEU A 34 17.08 -7.46 11.22
C LEU A 34 16.93 -6.56 12.45
N ASP A 35 18.00 -5.82 12.76
CA ASP A 35 17.95 -4.79 13.78
C ASP A 35 16.78 -3.83 13.53
N PRO A 36 15.94 -3.56 14.53
CA PRO A 36 14.86 -2.60 14.41
C PRO A 36 15.30 -1.22 13.90
N GLU A 37 16.49 -0.75 14.27
CA GLU A 37 17.04 0.54 13.84
C GLU A 37 17.22 0.62 12.31
N VAL A 38 17.61 -0.49 11.68
CA VAL A 38 17.74 -0.58 10.21
C VAL A 38 16.39 -0.41 9.51
N LYS A 39 15.32 -0.85 10.16
CA LYS A 39 13.94 -0.76 9.64
C LYS A 39 13.26 0.56 9.92
N MET A 40 13.80 1.35 10.83
CA MET A 40 13.28 2.69 11.14
C MET A 40 13.63 3.68 10.03
N CYS A 41 12.82 4.70 9.90
CA CYS A 41 12.99 5.78 8.93
C CYS A 41 13.10 7.14 9.65
N PRO A 42 14.21 7.39 10.37
CA PRO A 42 14.40 8.68 11.03
C PRO A 42 14.70 9.79 10.02
N GLY A 43 14.24 11.00 10.33
CA GLY A 43 14.50 12.17 9.51
C GLY A 43 13.83 12.11 8.14
N ASP A 44 14.59 12.39 7.09
CA ASP A 44 14.09 12.53 5.72
C ASP A 44 13.95 11.19 4.97
N LYS A 45 14.23 10.07 5.64
CA LYS A 45 14.09 8.76 5.00
C LYS A 45 12.62 8.40 4.79
N ILE A 46 12.30 8.00 3.57
CA ILE A 46 10.95 7.52 3.27
C ILE A 46 10.71 6.11 3.83
N GLU A 47 9.47 5.77 4.05
CA GLU A 47 9.07 4.47 4.56
C GLU A 47 9.57 3.32 3.69
N LYS A 48 9.94 2.21 4.33
CA LYS A 48 10.55 1.03 3.71
C LYS A 48 11.92 1.31 3.06
N ASN A 49 12.66 2.30 3.55
CA ASN A 49 13.95 2.68 3.01
C ASN A 49 14.89 1.48 2.86
N CYS A 50 15.03 0.64 3.88
CA CYS A 50 15.86 -0.57 3.84
C CYS A 50 15.50 -1.49 2.65
N LEU A 51 14.20 -1.73 2.42
CA LEU A 51 13.74 -2.55 1.30
C LEU A 51 14.00 -1.87 -0.05
N ARG A 52 13.74 -0.58 -0.16
CA ARG A 52 13.96 0.19 -1.38
C ARG A 52 15.44 0.22 -1.76
N SER A 53 16.32 0.48 -0.79
CA SER A 53 17.77 0.48 -1.00
C SER A 53 18.31 -0.86 -1.47
N ALA A 54 17.68 -1.97 -1.08
CA ALA A 54 18.09 -3.30 -1.55
C ALA A 54 17.82 -3.51 -3.06
N PHE A 55 16.92 -2.72 -3.66
CA PHE A 55 16.61 -2.75 -5.09
C PHE A 55 17.16 -1.54 -5.86
N ASP A 56 17.86 -0.65 -5.17
CA ASP A 56 18.53 0.51 -5.78
C ASP A 56 19.91 0.09 -6.29
N THR A 57 19.93 -0.48 -7.47
CA THR A 57 21.15 -0.96 -8.13
C THR A 57 21.38 -0.17 -9.42
N PRO A 58 22.25 0.86 -9.40
CA PRO A 58 22.47 1.74 -10.55
C PRO A 58 22.91 1.02 -11.83
N GLU A 59 23.65 -0.09 -11.66
CA GLU A 59 24.17 -0.87 -12.79
C GLU A 59 23.11 -1.73 -13.48
N ASN A 60 22.07 -2.12 -12.73
CA ASN A 60 20.98 -2.94 -13.25
C ASN A 60 19.69 -2.65 -12.47
N PRO A 61 19.02 -1.54 -12.74
CA PRO A 61 17.86 -1.11 -11.98
C PRO A 61 16.69 -2.09 -12.16
N PHE A 62 16.17 -2.61 -11.03
CA PHE A 62 14.98 -3.45 -11.03
C PHE A 62 13.70 -2.67 -11.28
N LEU A 63 13.67 -1.40 -10.87
CA LEU A 63 12.52 -0.50 -11.00
C LEU A 63 13.00 0.89 -11.40
N PRO A 64 12.20 1.66 -12.16
CA PRO A 64 12.46 3.09 -12.36
C PRO A 64 12.46 3.85 -11.02
N ASP A 65 13.31 4.87 -10.90
CA ASP A 65 13.47 5.66 -9.67
C ASP A 65 12.15 6.27 -9.19
N GLU A 66 11.34 6.75 -10.10
CA GLU A 66 10.01 7.30 -9.81
C GLU A 66 9.05 6.30 -9.14
N ILE A 67 9.27 5.01 -9.32
CA ILE A 67 8.53 3.92 -8.67
C ILE A 67 9.24 3.50 -7.39
N LEU A 68 10.56 3.28 -7.47
CA LEU A 68 11.36 2.80 -6.35
C LEU A 68 11.30 3.77 -5.16
N TRP A 69 11.35 5.08 -5.43
CA TRP A 69 11.39 6.13 -4.43
C TRP A 69 10.07 6.90 -4.28
N ARG A 70 8.98 6.36 -4.83
CA ARG A 70 7.65 6.94 -4.68
C ARG A 70 7.24 7.00 -3.21
N GLN A 71 6.67 8.15 -2.78
CA GLN A 71 6.10 8.30 -1.45
C GLN A 71 5.01 7.25 -1.22
N LYS A 72 5.02 6.66 -0.01
CA LYS A 72 3.97 5.71 0.38
C LYS A 72 2.63 6.42 0.47
N GLU A 73 1.62 5.79 -0.08
CA GLU A 73 0.22 6.21 0.02
C GLU A 73 -0.62 5.06 0.57
N GLN A 74 -1.74 5.38 1.17
CA GLN A 74 -2.73 4.37 1.52
C GLN A 74 -3.34 3.81 0.23
N PHE A 75 -3.82 2.58 0.27
CA PHE A 75 -4.40 1.94 -0.91
C PHE A 75 -5.54 2.75 -1.52
N SER A 76 -6.39 3.35 -0.67
CA SER A 76 -7.49 4.23 -1.09
C SER A 76 -7.03 5.48 -1.84
N ASP A 77 -5.88 6.03 -1.46
CA ASP A 77 -5.34 7.25 -2.04
C ASP A 77 -4.45 6.94 -3.26
N GLY A 78 -3.70 5.83 -3.19
CA GLY A 78 -2.80 5.37 -4.25
C GLY A 78 -3.48 5.01 -5.56
N VAL A 79 -4.79 4.74 -5.56
CA VAL A 79 -5.59 4.54 -6.78
C VAL A 79 -6.12 5.86 -7.37
N GLY A 80 -5.69 7.01 -6.85
CA GLY A 80 -6.02 8.33 -7.39
C GLY A 80 -7.37 8.91 -6.96
N TYR A 81 -8.03 8.29 -5.97
CA TYR A 81 -9.27 8.79 -5.39
C TYR A 81 -9.05 9.18 -3.94
N SER A 82 -8.95 10.48 -3.65
CA SER A 82 -8.99 11.00 -2.29
C SER A 82 -10.43 10.95 -1.75
N TRP A 83 -10.82 9.81 -1.22
CA TRP A 83 -12.16 9.62 -0.64
C TRP A 83 -12.40 10.55 0.55
N ILE A 84 -11.36 10.77 1.37
CA ILE A 84 -11.45 11.58 2.59
C ILE A 84 -11.77 13.05 2.25
N GLY A 85 -11.19 13.60 1.18
CA GLY A 85 -11.46 14.97 0.74
C GLY A 85 -12.84 15.17 0.11
N LYS A 86 -13.41 14.13 -0.50
CA LYS A 86 -14.71 14.20 -1.21
C LYS A 86 -15.91 13.84 -0.34
N TYR A 87 -15.74 13.12 0.74
CA TYR A 87 -16.83 12.72 1.63
C TYR A 87 -17.63 13.90 2.22
N PRO A 88 -16.99 14.98 2.70
CA PRO A 88 -17.71 16.15 3.21
C PRO A 88 -18.62 16.79 2.15
N GLU A 89 -18.13 16.91 0.92
CA GLU A 89 -18.89 17.49 -0.19
C GLU A 89 -20.08 16.62 -0.60
N LEU A 90 -19.92 15.29 -0.61
CA LEU A 90 -20.99 14.35 -0.91
C LEU A 90 -22.07 14.35 0.17
N ILE A 91 -21.69 14.43 1.45
CA ILE A 91 -22.63 14.53 2.56
C ILE A 91 -23.38 15.87 2.50
N GLN A 92 -22.71 16.95 2.17
CA GLN A 92 -23.30 18.27 2.04
C GLN A 92 -24.31 18.31 0.88
N LYS A 93 -23.96 17.71 -0.27
CA LYS A 93 -24.89 17.57 -1.43
C LYS A 93 -26.11 16.72 -1.09
N SER A 94 -25.95 15.63 -0.31
CA SER A 94 -27.07 14.77 0.08
C SER A 94 -28.03 15.46 1.05
N LYS A 95 -27.54 16.32 1.95
CA LYS A 95 -28.39 17.09 2.89
C LYS A 95 -29.19 18.20 2.21
N PHE A 96 -28.70 18.75 1.10
CA PHE A 96 -29.43 19.78 0.34
C PHE A 96 -30.33 19.20 -0.74
N GLY A 97 -30.21 17.93 -1.11
CA GLY A 97 -31.01 17.27 -2.11
C GLY A 97 -32.38 16.76 -1.66
N SER A 98 -32.64 16.72 -0.34
CA SER A 98 -33.89 16.16 0.23
C SER A 98 -35.02 17.16 0.44
N HIS A 99 -34.93 18.39 -0.10
CA HIS A 99 -35.98 19.42 0.05
C HIS A 99 -36.67 19.79 -1.26
N LYS A 100 -36.79 18.86 -2.21
CA LYS A 100 -37.51 19.14 -3.47
C LYS A 100 -38.69 18.23 -3.79
N TYR A 101 -39.25 17.55 -2.78
CA TYR A 101 -40.53 16.88 -2.94
C TYR A 101 -41.40 17.07 -1.67
N LEU A 102 -42.03 18.20 -1.57
CA LEU A 102 -43.34 18.44 -0.92
C LEU A 102 -44.14 19.37 -1.81
#